data_c1d7dccf05aa620bf0b9bb6284e3dcda
#
_entry.id   c1d7dccf05aa620bf0b9bb6284e3dcda
#
_cell.length_a   1.000
_cell.length_b   1.000
_cell.length_c   1.000
_cell.angle_alpha   90.00
_cell.angle_beta   90.00
_cell.angle_gamma   90.00
#
_symmetry.space_group_name_H-M   'P 1'
#
loop_
_entity.id
_entity.type
_entity.pdbx_description
1 polymer ?
#
loop_
_entity_poly.entity_id
_entity_poly.type
_entity_poly.pdbx_seq_one_letter_code
_entity_poly.pdbx_strand_id
1 'polypeptide(L)'
;TAIRVPTPNVSLIDLTFVSNKEVTVQSINDAMTKAASGPLKGILATNSAPLVSKDFNHNPHSSIFDLTQTQVIKGKFSRVLSWYDNEWGFSNRMCDTAIQIAGLI
;
A
#
# COMPACT_ATOMS: atom_id res chain seq x y z
N THR A 1 14.55 -10.09 1.50
CA THR A 1 14.40 -10.69 2.85
C THR A 1 12.94 -10.89 3.15
N ALA A 2 12.59 -12.00 3.79
CA ALA A 2 11.25 -12.30 4.28
C ALA A 2 11.31 -12.66 5.77
N ILE A 3 10.36 -12.16 6.54
CA ILE A 3 10.24 -12.43 7.97
C ILE A 3 8.85 -13.05 8.23
N ARG A 4 8.82 -14.22 8.85
CA ARG A 4 7.59 -14.88 9.28
C ARG A 4 7.31 -14.52 10.74
N VAL A 5 6.10 -14.02 11.00
CA VAL A 5 5.63 -13.65 12.34
C VAL A 5 4.35 -14.41 12.70
N PRO A 6 4.07 -14.65 13.98
CA PRO A 6 2.90 -15.42 14.42
C PRO A 6 1.61 -14.58 14.41
N THR A 7 1.27 -14.00 13.26
CA THR A 7 -0.01 -13.30 13.03
C THR A 7 -0.89 -14.12 12.08
N PRO A 8 -2.22 -14.18 12.30
CA PRO A 8 -3.10 -15.01 11.50
C PRO A 8 -3.15 -14.60 10.02
N ASN A 9 -3.16 -13.30 9.74
CA ASN A 9 -3.33 -12.74 8.41
C ASN A 9 -2.74 -11.34 8.32
N VAL A 10 -2.67 -10.79 7.10
CA VAL A 10 -2.13 -9.48 6.73
C VAL A 10 -0.60 -9.44 6.78
N SER A 11 -0.05 -9.00 5.69
CA SER A 11 1.40 -8.86 5.49
C SER A 11 1.80 -7.40 5.33
N LEU A 12 3.09 -7.13 5.50
CA LEU A 12 3.67 -5.80 5.36
C LEU A 12 4.83 -5.85 4.36
N ILE A 13 4.82 -4.94 3.41
CA ILE A 13 5.97 -4.66 2.56
C ILE A 13 6.77 -3.53 3.19
N ASP A 14 8.07 -3.75 3.31
CA ASP A 14 9.08 -2.75 3.67
C ASP A 14 9.96 -2.50 2.44
N LEU A 15 9.72 -1.38 1.77
CA LEU A 15 10.41 -1.02 0.53
C LEU A 15 11.37 0.13 0.78
N THR A 16 12.63 -0.07 0.40
CA THR A 16 13.63 1.00 0.31
C THR A 16 14.00 1.26 -1.15
N PHE A 17 14.17 2.53 -1.50
CA PHE A 17 14.56 2.92 -2.86
C PHE A 17 15.35 4.22 -2.87
N VAL A 18 16.09 4.45 -3.95
CA VAL A 18 16.79 5.71 -4.23
C VAL A 18 16.07 6.43 -5.37
N SER A 19 15.59 7.64 -5.12
CA SER A 19 14.92 8.45 -6.13
C SER A 19 15.93 9.23 -6.99
N ASN A 20 15.61 9.44 -8.26
CA ASN A 20 16.41 10.27 -9.16
C ASN A 20 16.37 11.76 -8.79
N LYS A 21 15.24 12.22 -8.25
CA LYS A 21 15.03 13.60 -7.77
C LYS A 21 14.98 13.62 -6.25
N GLU A 22 15.25 14.78 -5.68
CA GLU A 22 15.05 14.98 -4.25
C GLU A 22 13.57 14.90 -3.88
N VAL A 23 13.30 14.21 -2.77
CA VAL A 23 11.97 13.99 -2.21
C VAL A 23 11.97 14.27 -0.72
N THR A 24 10.81 14.54 -0.19
CA THR A 24 10.55 14.68 1.25
C THR A 24 9.50 13.68 1.70
N VAL A 25 9.40 13.42 2.99
CA VAL A 25 8.32 12.61 3.58
C VAL A 25 6.96 13.14 3.10
N GLN A 26 6.77 14.46 3.17
CA GLN A 26 5.52 15.10 2.75
C GLN A 26 5.22 14.85 1.27
N SER A 27 6.20 15.04 0.37
CA SER A 27 5.99 14.86 -1.07
C SER A 27 5.63 13.43 -1.45
N ILE A 28 6.20 12.44 -0.75
CA ILE A 28 5.84 11.03 -0.94
C ILE A 28 4.42 10.77 -0.44
N ASN A 29 4.11 11.21 0.79
CA ASN A 29 2.79 11.00 1.38
C ASN A 29 1.68 11.69 0.58
N ASP A 30 1.91 12.90 0.08
CA ASP A 30 0.95 13.61 -0.78
C ASP A 30 0.73 12.89 -2.11
N ALA A 31 1.80 12.38 -2.73
CA ALA A 31 1.70 11.62 -3.97
C ALA A 31 0.87 10.35 -3.79
N MET A 32 1.09 9.61 -2.70
CA MET A 32 0.34 8.39 -2.39
C MET A 32 -1.12 8.67 -2.06
N THR A 33 -1.40 9.70 -1.27
CA THR A 33 -2.77 10.15 -0.95
C THR A 33 -3.53 10.60 -2.20
N LYS A 34 -2.87 11.34 -3.08
CA LYS A 34 -3.44 11.77 -4.36
C LYS A 34 -3.73 10.57 -5.28
N ALA A 35 -2.84 9.60 -5.33
CA ALA A 35 -3.05 8.39 -6.11
C ALA A 35 -4.23 7.56 -5.57
N ALA A 36 -4.32 7.39 -4.26
CA ALA A 36 -5.38 6.65 -3.59
C ALA A 36 -6.77 7.29 -3.77
N SER A 37 -6.85 8.62 -3.79
CA SER A 37 -8.11 9.34 -4.04
C SER A 37 -8.44 9.53 -5.53
N GLY A 38 -7.49 9.26 -6.41
CA GLY A 38 -7.58 9.47 -7.86
C GLY A 38 -7.46 8.15 -8.66
N PRO A 39 -6.37 7.98 -9.45
CA PRO A 39 -6.27 6.88 -10.41
C PRO A 39 -6.23 5.48 -9.79
N LEU A 40 -5.85 5.36 -8.52
CA LEU A 40 -5.80 4.08 -7.79
C LEU A 40 -6.92 3.94 -6.74
N LYS A 41 -7.98 4.73 -6.85
CA LYS A 41 -9.13 4.64 -5.96
C LYS A 41 -9.71 3.22 -5.94
N GLY A 42 -9.90 2.66 -4.73
CA GLY A 42 -10.38 1.29 -4.54
C GLY A 42 -9.28 0.20 -4.66
N ILE A 43 -8.07 0.56 -5.14
CA ILE A 43 -6.92 -0.36 -5.25
C ILE A 43 -5.86 -0.02 -4.20
N LEU A 44 -5.56 1.26 -4.05
CA LEU A 44 -4.65 1.81 -3.04
C LEU A 44 -5.45 2.55 -1.97
N ALA A 45 -5.12 2.33 -0.71
CA ALA A 45 -5.54 3.15 0.41
C ALA A 45 -4.35 3.75 1.14
N THR A 46 -4.58 4.73 1.99
CA THR A 46 -3.57 5.30 2.90
C THR A 46 -4.06 5.21 4.33
N ASN A 47 -3.13 5.01 5.26
CA ASN A 47 -3.39 4.96 6.70
C ASN A 47 -2.53 5.99 7.43
N SER A 48 -3.15 6.76 8.33
CA SER A 48 -2.48 7.73 9.20
C SER A 48 -2.60 7.40 10.69
N ALA A 49 -3.25 6.30 11.04
CA ALA A 49 -3.43 5.85 12.41
C ALA A 49 -2.37 4.79 12.80
N PRO A 50 -2.01 4.66 14.08
CA PRO A 50 -1.07 3.64 14.57
C PRO A 50 -1.75 2.27 14.65
N LEU A 51 -1.97 1.64 13.50
CA LEU A 51 -2.65 0.35 13.36
C LEU A 51 -1.66 -0.80 13.21
N VAL A 52 -2.14 -2.02 13.46
CA VAL A 52 -1.39 -3.27 13.33
C VAL A 52 -2.05 -4.21 12.32
N SER A 53 -1.39 -5.31 11.97
CA SER A 53 -1.84 -6.25 10.93
C SER A 53 -3.32 -6.64 11.03
N LYS A 54 -3.80 -6.96 12.23
CA LYS A 54 -5.18 -7.39 12.45
C LYS A 54 -6.23 -6.35 12.03
N ASP A 55 -5.90 -5.06 12.13
CA ASP A 55 -6.83 -3.97 11.81
C ASP A 55 -7.10 -3.87 10.31
N PHE A 56 -6.21 -4.42 9.49
CA PHE A 56 -6.33 -4.46 8.04
C PHE A 56 -6.94 -5.76 7.50
N ASN A 57 -7.33 -6.68 8.39
CA ASN A 57 -7.95 -7.94 7.99
C ASN A 57 -9.26 -7.68 7.24
N HIS A 58 -9.44 -8.36 6.10
CA HIS A 58 -10.55 -8.15 5.16
C HIS A 58 -10.62 -6.74 4.56
N ASN A 59 -9.51 -6.01 4.53
CA ASN A 59 -9.45 -4.78 3.77
C ASN A 59 -9.32 -5.11 2.27
N PRO A 60 -10.23 -4.63 1.40
CA PRO A 60 -10.25 -5.02 -0.01
C PRO A 60 -9.18 -4.36 -0.88
N HIS A 61 -8.45 -3.37 -0.36
CA HIS A 61 -7.40 -2.71 -1.12
C HIS A 61 -6.19 -3.63 -1.32
N SER A 62 -5.58 -3.56 -2.49
CA SER A 62 -4.36 -4.31 -2.79
C SER A 62 -3.14 -3.83 -2.00
N SER A 63 -3.17 -2.58 -1.57
CA SER A 63 -2.09 -1.94 -0.81
C SER A 63 -2.66 -0.83 0.07
N ILE A 64 -2.27 -0.81 1.33
CA ILE A 64 -2.63 0.24 2.29
C ILE A 64 -1.32 0.90 2.75
N PHE A 65 -1.00 2.04 2.16
CA PHE A 65 0.24 2.77 2.41
C PHE A 65 0.22 3.41 3.80
N ASP A 66 1.26 3.15 4.59
CA ASP A 66 1.37 3.68 5.95
C ASP A 66 2.09 5.04 5.94
N LEU A 67 1.30 6.11 6.02
CA LEU A 67 1.80 7.49 6.01
C LEU A 67 2.68 7.81 7.23
N THR A 68 2.54 7.05 8.32
CA THR A 68 3.26 7.29 9.58
C THR A 68 4.69 6.75 9.54
N GLN A 69 4.98 5.84 8.59
CA GLN A 69 6.24 5.11 8.53
C GLN A 69 7.16 5.54 7.37
N THR A 70 6.75 6.55 6.60
CA THR A 70 7.58 7.09 5.53
C THR A 70 8.83 7.77 6.09
N GLN A 71 10.01 7.38 5.59
CA GLN A 71 11.29 7.93 5.98
C GLN A 71 12.08 8.37 4.76
N VAL A 72 12.81 9.49 4.88
CA VAL A 72 13.69 10.00 3.81
C VAL A 72 15.02 10.41 4.41
N ILE A 73 16.12 9.90 3.85
CA ILE A 73 17.49 10.21 4.25
C ILE A 73 18.18 10.92 3.10
N LYS A 74 18.81 12.05 3.39
CA LYS A 74 19.57 12.90 2.43
C LYS A 74 18.76 13.22 1.15
N GLY A 75 17.44 13.37 1.30
CA GLY A 75 16.55 13.77 0.21
C GLY A 75 16.35 12.74 -0.91
N LYS A 76 16.98 11.58 -0.86
CA LYS A 76 16.93 10.61 -1.97
C LYS A 76 16.70 9.17 -1.55
N PHE A 77 17.27 8.73 -0.44
CA PHE A 77 17.06 7.38 0.07
C PHE A 77 15.78 7.35 0.90
N SER A 78 14.81 6.60 0.43
CA SER A 78 13.48 6.54 1.04
C SER A 78 13.14 5.14 1.49
N ARG A 79 12.40 5.03 2.59
CA ARG A 79 11.78 3.80 3.08
C ARG A 79 10.29 4.04 3.26
N VAL A 80 9.49 3.13 2.77
CA VAL A 80 8.02 3.18 2.87
C VAL A 80 7.48 1.82 3.28
N LEU A 81 6.37 1.82 4.00
CA LEU A 81 5.68 0.62 4.42
C LEU A 81 4.28 0.56 3.81
N SER A 82 3.84 -0.63 3.44
CA SER A 82 2.49 -0.86 2.96
C SER A 82 1.93 -2.19 3.45
N TRP A 83 0.73 -2.14 4.03
CA TRP A 83 -0.02 -3.29 4.50
C TRP A 83 -0.86 -3.89 3.39
N TYR A 84 -1.12 -5.18 3.45
CA TYR A 84 -2.05 -5.84 2.53
C TYR A 84 -2.58 -7.15 3.10
N ASP A 85 -3.87 -7.39 2.88
CA ASP A 85 -4.47 -8.71 3.08
C ASP A 85 -4.25 -9.52 1.80
N ASN A 86 -3.32 -10.47 1.85
CA ASN A 86 -2.88 -11.22 0.67
C ASN A 86 -3.98 -12.11 0.05
N GLU A 87 -4.97 -12.51 0.82
CA GLU A 87 -6.08 -13.34 0.33
C GLU A 87 -7.28 -12.47 -0.08
N TRP A 88 -7.72 -11.60 0.81
CA TRP A 88 -8.91 -10.79 0.58
C TRP A 88 -8.71 -9.74 -0.50
N GLY A 89 -7.62 -9.00 -0.47
CA GLY A 89 -7.28 -8.01 -1.49
C GLY A 89 -7.14 -8.65 -2.88
N PHE A 90 -6.47 -9.79 -2.98
CA PHE A 90 -6.33 -10.52 -4.23
C PHE A 90 -7.68 -11.02 -4.77
N SER A 91 -8.54 -11.59 -3.92
CA SER A 91 -9.87 -12.05 -4.32
C SER A 91 -10.74 -10.93 -4.87
N ASN A 92 -10.66 -9.74 -4.27
CA ASN A 92 -11.34 -8.53 -4.79
C ASN A 92 -10.79 -8.14 -6.17
N ARG A 93 -9.47 -8.17 -6.38
CA ARG A 93 -8.86 -7.89 -7.70
C ARG A 93 -9.27 -8.91 -8.77
N MET A 94 -9.46 -10.17 -8.41
CA MET A 94 -10.00 -11.16 -9.35
C MET A 94 -11.41 -10.78 -9.82
N CYS A 95 -12.29 -10.38 -8.91
CA CYS A 95 -13.63 -9.90 -9.25
C CYS A 95 -13.58 -8.66 -10.16
N ASP A 96 -12.76 -7.68 -9.81
CA ASP A 96 -12.59 -6.47 -10.63
C ASP A 96 -12.08 -6.79 -12.04
N THR A 97 -11.13 -7.70 -12.15
CA THR A 97 -10.60 -8.16 -13.45
C THR A 97 -11.69 -8.85 -14.28
N ALA A 98 -12.50 -9.70 -13.66
CA ALA A 98 -13.61 -10.36 -14.33
C ALA A 98 -14.64 -9.34 -14.86
N ILE A 99 -14.96 -8.31 -14.08
CA ILE A 99 -15.87 -7.22 -14.49
C ILE A 99 -15.28 -6.45 -15.69
N GLN A 100 -13.98 -6.14 -15.66
CA GLN A 100 -13.31 -5.47 -16.78
C GLN A 100 -13.35 -6.30 -18.06
N ILE A 101 -13.08 -7.61 -17.97
CA ILE A 101 -13.14 -8.51 -19.14
C ILE A 101 -14.57 -8.58 -19.66
N ALA A 102 -15.57 -8.70 -18.79
CA ALA A 102 -16.98 -8.72 -19.23
C ALA A 102 -17.41 -7.43 -19.92
N GLY A 103 -16.83 -6.29 -19.58
CA GLY A 103 -17.07 -5.01 -20.24
C GLY A 103 -16.39 -4.86 -21.62
N LEU A 104 -15.52 -5.80 -22.01
CA LEU A 104 -14.84 -5.82 -23.31
C LEU A 104 -15.51 -6.75 -24.34
N ILE A 105 -16.46 -7.55 -23.90
CA ILE A 105 -17.24 -8.49 -24.72
C ILE A 105 -18.59 -7.86 -25.05
#